data_777e7ded24e869e237209d5c527aa208
#
_entry.id   777e7ded24e869e237209d5c527aa208
#
_cell.length_a   1.000
_cell.length_b   1.000
_cell.length_c   1.000
_cell.angle_alpha   90.00
_cell.angle_beta   90.00
_cell.angle_gamma   90.00
#
_symmetry.space_group_name_H-M   'P 1'
#
loop_
_entity.id
_entity.type
_entity.pdbx_description
1 polymer ?
#
loop_
_entity_poly.entity_id
_entity_poly.type
_entity_poly.pdbx_seq_one_letter_code
_entity_poly.pdbx_strand_id
1 'polypeptide(L)'
;MGDAPGRAADSGQPVAGSRQPAASSGQHSADSEPQAAASGQPAAVSGQPTVDGAAASNRPVRRGPDAPDLSEKGGLKGGQPQRSDERLFMQLFAFGGCTDPKAVGPHLADADVTGVVYEDLNDPRGVAVLALSRIPSFFLDVLRPALSSGPFAALAQKPEYTMFGRTYALGYEPDLDEVLFHRPTRTVLNPAWPWAVWYPLRRNGRFAQLPPEEQRVILAEHGAIGMSFGAADLAHDIRLACHGLDARDNDFVVGLIGKDLHPLSAVVQAMRKTQQTSLYLDRLGPFFVGRAVWQARRDSL
;
A
#
# COMPACT_ATOMS: atom_id res chain seq x y z
N MET A 1 50.09 -52.83 -8.69
CA MET A 1 49.42 -53.69 -9.66
C MET A 1 47.98 -53.23 -9.71
N GLY A 2 47.52 -52.63 -10.70
CA GLY A 2 47.70 -52.22 -12.09
C GLY A 2 46.55 -51.37 -12.39
N ASP A 3 46.81 -50.31 -12.91
CA ASP A 3 46.67 -49.72 -14.24
C ASP A 3 45.28 -49.13 -14.56
N ALA A 4 45.32 -47.87 -14.80
CA ALA A 4 44.38 -47.12 -15.67
C ALA A 4 44.66 -47.56 -17.15
N PRO A 5 43.89 -47.19 -18.19
CA PRO A 5 43.53 -45.81 -18.53
C PRO A 5 42.20 -45.62 -19.33
N GLY A 6 41.69 -44.39 -19.37
CA GLY A 6 41.51 -43.62 -20.56
C GLY A 6 40.25 -43.81 -21.42
N ARG A 7 39.48 -42.77 -21.64
CA ARG A 7 39.34 -42.11 -22.95
C ARG A 7 38.37 -40.92 -22.89
N ALA A 8 38.87 -39.81 -23.38
CA ALA A 8 38.12 -38.63 -23.79
C ALA A 8 37.26 -38.89 -25.03
N ALA A 9 36.14 -38.20 -25.17
CA ALA A 9 35.50 -37.84 -26.43
C ALA A 9 34.77 -36.51 -26.21
N ASP A 10 35.27 -35.59 -26.72
CA ASP A 10 35.11 -34.46 -27.61
C ASP A 10 33.93 -34.60 -28.58
N SER A 11 33.14 -33.58 -28.68
CA SER A 11 32.32 -33.08 -29.79
C SER A 11 31.15 -32.27 -29.24
N GLY A 12 31.14 -30.97 -29.41
CA GLY A 12 30.93 -30.29 -30.64
C GLY A 12 29.74 -29.35 -30.43
N GLN A 13 30.00 -28.06 -30.24
CA GLN A 13 28.99 -26.98 -30.38
C GLN A 13 28.53 -26.85 -31.83
N PRO A 14 27.33 -26.34 -32.08
CA PRO A 14 27.15 -25.38 -33.16
C PRO A 14 26.67 -24.03 -32.67
N VAL A 15 27.40 -23.05 -33.11
CA VAL A 15 27.07 -21.64 -33.13
C VAL A 15 26.08 -21.37 -34.29
N ALA A 16 25.00 -20.68 -34.02
CA ALA A 16 24.20 -19.98 -35.03
C ALA A 16 23.52 -18.84 -34.28
N GLY A 17 23.78 -17.62 -34.54
CA GLY A 17 23.61 -16.91 -35.78
C GLY A 17 22.55 -15.86 -35.57
N SER A 18 23.00 -14.67 -35.14
CA SER A 18 22.23 -13.40 -35.02
C SER A 18 21.53 -13.05 -36.34
N ARG A 19 20.26 -12.68 -36.26
CA ARG A 19 19.61 -11.76 -37.20
C ARG A 19 18.65 -10.82 -36.45
N GLN A 20 19.07 -9.58 -36.34
CA GLN A 20 18.18 -8.42 -36.15
C GLN A 20 17.45 -8.11 -37.45
N PRO A 21 16.19 -7.69 -37.43
CA PRO A 21 15.64 -6.87 -38.49
C PRO A 21 15.67 -5.38 -38.10
N ALA A 22 16.01 -4.61 -39.12
CA ALA A 22 16.20 -3.18 -39.13
C ALA A 22 14.92 -2.36 -38.88
N ALA A 23 15.12 -1.19 -38.29
CA ALA A 23 14.16 -0.11 -38.16
C ALA A 23 13.75 0.43 -39.54
N SER A 24 12.46 0.65 -39.76
CA SER A 24 11.94 1.53 -40.79
C SER A 24 11.34 2.76 -40.13
N SER A 25 11.95 3.89 -40.42
CA SER A 25 11.48 5.24 -40.16
C SER A 25 10.26 5.54 -41.03
N GLY A 26 9.19 6.02 -40.41
CA GLY A 26 8.06 6.65 -41.07
C GLY A 26 7.72 7.94 -40.35
N GLN A 27 8.20 9.06 -40.89
CA GLN A 27 7.76 10.41 -40.54
C GLN A 27 6.37 10.64 -41.12
N HIS A 28 5.44 11.09 -40.28
CA HIS A 28 4.30 11.88 -40.75
C HIS A 28 4.13 13.08 -39.83
N SER A 29 4.47 14.22 -40.40
CA SER A 29 4.10 15.56 -39.95
C SER A 29 2.61 15.77 -40.17
N ALA A 30 1.92 16.30 -39.17
CA ALA A 30 0.68 17.03 -39.33
C ALA A 30 0.59 18.13 -38.30
N ASP A 31 0.78 19.35 -38.75
CA ASP A 31 0.48 20.61 -38.06
C ASP A 31 -1.01 20.66 -37.72
N SER A 32 -1.34 21.08 -36.50
CA SER A 32 -2.62 21.68 -36.18
C SER A 32 -2.44 22.66 -35.03
N GLU A 33 -2.56 23.92 -35.33
CA GLU A 33 -2.57 25.05 -34.39
C GLU A 33 -3.72 24.99 -33.40
N PRO A 34 -3.57 25.55 -32.18
CA PRO A 34 -4.66 25.67 -31.23
C PRO A 34 -5.45 26.99 -31.47
N GLN A 35 -6.73 26.86 -31.72
CA GLN A 35 -7.68 27.98 -31.69
C GLN A 35 -7.90 28.50 -30.27
N ALA A 36 -7.65 29.80 -30.10
CA ALA A 36 -7.98 30.56 -28.92
C ALA A 36 -9.51 30.72 -28.78
N ALA A 37 -10.06 30.29 -27.66
CA ALA A 37 -11.45 30.58 -27.29
C ALA A 37 -11.51 31.92 -26.52
N ALA A 38 -12.28 32.83 -27.07
CA ALA A 38 -12.49 34.18 -26.56
C ALA A 38 -13.29 34.18 -25.24
N SER A 39 -12.82 34.98 -24.31
CA SER A 39 -13.50 35.39 -23.10
C SER A 39 -14.69 36.35 -23.42
N GLY A 40 -15.92 35.88 -23.19
CA GLY A 40 -17.12 36.76 -23.20
C GLY A 40 -17.67 36.89 -21.78
N GLN A 41 -17.50 38.07 -21.17
CA GLN A 41 -18.25 38.48 -19.99
C GLN A 41 -19.66 38.87 -20.40
N PRO A 42 -20.73 38.47 -19.67
CA PRO A 42 -22.04 39.08 -19.83
C PRO A 42 -22.20 40.30 -18.91
N ALA A 43 -22.67 41.38 -19.52
CA ALA A 43 -23.00 42.64 -18.87
C ALA A 43 -24.13 42.49 -17.86
N ALA A 44 -24.01 43.23 -16.75
CA ALA A 44 -25.05 43.38 -15.74
C ALA A 44 -26.24 44.22 -16.29
N VAL A 45 -27.41 43.61 -16.30
CA VAL A 45 -28.67 44.32 -16.50
C VAL A 45 -29.38 44.46 -15.16
N SER A 46 -29.43 45.68 -14.65
CA SER A 46 -30.23 46.07 -13.51
C SER A 46 -31.72 46.21 -13.94
N GLY A 47 -32.55 45.31 -13.44
CA GLY A 47 -33.99 45.40 -13.56
C GLY A 47 -34.64 44.90 -12.27
N GLN A 48 -35.25 45.80 -11.49
CA GLN A 48 -36.12 45.42 -10.38
C GLN A 48 -37.41 44.81 -10.93
N PRO A 49 -37.91 43.71 -10.45
CA PRO A 49 -39.30 43.30 -10.66
C PRO A 49 -40.14 43.67 -9.46
N THR A 50 -41.25 44.34 -9.78
CA THR A 50 -42.41 44.62 -8.96
C THR A 50 -43.03 43.34 -8.38
N VAL A 51 -43.43 43.44 -7.11
CA VAL A 51 -44.16 42.40 -6.37
C VAL A 51 -45.56 42.26 -6.93
N ASP A 52 -45.88 41.16 -7.56
CA ASP A 52 -47.25 40.68 -7.73
C ASP A 52 -47.34 39.22 -7.27
N GLY A 53 -48.39 38.99 -6.41
CA GLY A 53 -48.59 37.74 -5.71
C GLY A 53 -48.88 36.58 -6.68
N ALA A 54 -48.04 35.56 -6.63
CA ALA A 54 -48.25 34.28 -7.26
C ALA A 54 -48.19 33.16 -6.24
N ALA A 55 -49.21 32.34 -6.24
CA ALA A 55 -49.44 31.17 -5.44
C ALA A 55 -48.16 30.30 -5.32
N ALA A 56 -47.83 29.94 -4.08
CA ALA A 56 -46.76 29.01 -3.74
C ALA A 56 -47.00 27.67 -4.48
N SER A 57 -46.28 27.44 -5.57
CA SER A 57 -46.25 26.15 -6.21
C SER A 57 -45.53 25.17 -5.29
N ASN A 58 -46.28 24.25 -4.75
CA ASN A 58 -45.81 23.15 -3.90
C ASN A 58 -45.07 22.12 -4.77
N ARG A 59 -43.95 22.54 -5.41
CA ARG A 59 -43.02 21.61 -6.08
C ARG A 59 -42.24 20.92 -4.99
N PRO A 60 -42.25 19.56 -4.94
CA PRO A 60 -41.40 18.84 -4.04
C PRO A 60 -39.94 19.23 -4.32
N VAL A 61 -39.26 19.77 -3.31
CA VAL A 61 -37.81 20.00 -3.34
C VAL A 61 -37.21 18.63 -3.61
N ARG A 62 -36.63 18.43 -4.79
CA ARG A 62 -35.83 17.23 -5.06
C ARG A 62 -34.68 17.23 -4.04
N ARG A 63 -34.80 16.40 -3.01
CA ARG A 63 -33.64 16.09 -2.15
C ARG A 63 -32.60 15.51 -3.07
N GLY A 64 -31.40 16.08 -3.05
CA GLY A 64 -30.23 15.47 -3.68
C GLY A 64 -29.99 14.09 -3.08
N PRO A 65 -29.16 13.24 -3.73
CA PRO A 65 -28.79 11.96 -3.14
C PRO A 65 -28.21 12.17 -1.75
N ASP A 66 -28.57 11.31 -0.80
CA ASP A 66 -27.99 11.36 0.54
C ASP A 66 -26.46 11.20 0.45
N ALA A 67 -25.74 11.90 1.33
CA ALA A 67 -24.28 11.76 1.37
C ALA A 67 -23.87 10.29 1.62
N PRO A 68 -22.85 9.78 0.92
CA PRO A 68 -22.41 8.40 1.12
C PRO A 68 -21.90 8.19 2.55
N ASP A 69 -22.26 7.06 3.15
CA ASP A 69 -21.77 6.64 4.45
C ASP A 69 -20.36 6.06 4.30
N LEU A 70 -19.34 6.80 4.74
CA LEU A 70 -17.93 6.44 4.65
C LEU A 70 -17.39 5.77 5.92
N SER A 71 -18.23 5.50 6.93
CA SER A 71 -17.79 4.84 8.15
C SER A 71 -17.34 3.40 7.90
N GLU A 72 -16.29 2.98 8.60
CA GLU A 72 -15.95 1.56 8.71
C GLU A 72 -17.02 0.86 9.56
N LYS A 73 -17.40 -0.34 9.15
CA LYS A 73 -18.45 -1.11 9.82
C LYS A 73 -17.85 -2.42 10.31
N GLY A 74 -18.15 -2.78 11.56
CA GLY A 74 -17.82 -4.07 12.13
C GLY A 74 -19.07 -4.93 12.36
N GLY A 75 -18.87 -6.13 12.87
CA GLY A 75 -19.94 -7.01 13.33
C GLY A 75 -20.65 -6.46 14.59
N LEU A 76 -21.50 -7.29 15.20
CA LEU A 76 -22.19 -6.92 16.44
C LEU A 76 -21.24 -7.05 17.64
N LYS A 77 -21.18 -6.01 18.48
CA LYS A 77 -20.52 -6.04 19.80
C LYS A 77 -21.57 -5.73 20.86
N GLY A 78 -21.82 -6.68 21.77
CA GLY A 78 -22.91 -6.54 22.74
C GLY A 78 -24.31 -6.39 22.10
N GLY A 79 -24.54 -6.98 20.93
CA GLY A 79 -25.79 -6.85 20.18
C GLY A 79 -25.96 -5.56 19.38
N GLN A 80 -24.97 -4.63 19.41
CA GLN A 80 -25.00 -3.37 18.69
C GLN A 80 -24.05 -3.37 17.49
N PRO A 81 -24.44 -2.82 16.32
CA PRO A 81 -23.56 -2.62 15.17
C PRO A 81 -22.40 -1.68 15.52
N GLN A 82 -21.19 -2.05 15.14
CA GLN A 82 -20.02 -1.22 15.34
C GLN A 82 -19.79 -0.31 14.13
N ARG A 83 -19.36 0.94 14.39
CA ARG A 83 -19.01 1.95 13.39
C ARG A 83 -17.81 2.77 13.85
N SER A 84 -16.97 3.19 12.92
CA SER A 84 -15.87 4.13 13.17
C SER A 84 -15.67 5.04 11.97
N ASP A 85 -15.53 6.34 12.22
CA ASP A 85 -15.15 7.34 11.21
C ASP A 85 -13.63 7.55 11.16
N GLU A 86 -12.90 6.92 12.10
CA GLU A 86 -11.45 7.01 12.21
C GLU A 86 -10.76 5.79 11.61
N ARG A 87 -9.51 5.99 11.18
CA ARG A 87 -8.63 4.96 10.61
C ARG A 87 -7.21 5.19 11.08
N LEU A 88 -6.42 4.12 11.11
CA LEU A 88 -4.99 4.22 11.26
C LEU A 88 -4.36 4.31 9.86
N PHE A 89 -3.55 5.32 9.65
CA PHE A 89 -2.72 5.45 8.45
C PHE A 89 -1.32 4.95 8.76
N MET A 90 -0.69 4.31 7.76
CA MET A 90 0.70 3.88 7.83
C MET A 90 1.42 4.29 6.56
N GLN A 91 2.66 4.78 6.73
CA GLN A 91 3.52 5.17 5.62
C GLN A 91 4.90 4.56 5.78
N LEU A 92 5.37 3.89 4.73
CA LEU A 92 6.73 3.39 4.60
C LEU A 92 7.51 4.28 3.65
N PHE A 93 8.67 4.73 4.10
CA PHE A 93 9.71 5.34 3.27
C PHE A 93 10.99 4.53 3.39
N ALA A 94 11.67 4.28 2.27
CA ALA A 94 12.97 3.65 2.25
C ALA A 94 14.04 4.62 1.73
N PHE A 95 15.27 4.44 2.23
CA PHE A 95 16.41 5.27 1.93
C PHE A 95 17.64 4.40 1.73
N GLY A 96 18.55 4.87 0.88
CA GLY A 96 19.90 4.34 0.72
C GLY A 96 20.96 5.30 1.30
N GLY A 97 22.18 4.78 1.48
CA GLY A 97 23.31 5.58 1.95
C GLY A 97 23.44 5.66 3.47
N CYS A 98 22.62 4.99 4.25
CA CYS A 98 22.72 4.96 5.71
C CYS A 98 23.95 4.17 6.17
N THR A 99 24.77 4.76 7.03
CA THR A 99 25.96 4.12 7.61
C THR A 99 25.73 3.67 9.05
N ASP A 100 24.74 4.25 9.73
CA ASP A 100 24.36 3.88 11.11
C ASP A 100 22.83 3.84 11.24
N PRO A 101 22.20 2.70 10.98
CA PRO A 101 20.75 2.53 11.10
C PRO A 101 20.22 2.75 12.52
N LYS A 102 21.06 2.53 13.55
CA LYS A 102 20.66 2.67 14.94
C LYS A 102 20.54 4.13 15.39
N ALA A 103 21.29 5.05 14.74
CA ALA A 103 21.19 6.48 15.02
C ALA A 103 19.88 7.10 14.51
N VAL A 104 19.17 6.43 13.58
CA VAL A 104 17.93 6.93 12.99
C VAL A 104 16.77 6.92 13.99
N GLY A 105 16.67 5.88 14.82
CA GLY A 105 15.59 5.71 15.80
C GLY A 105 15.47 6.86 16.81
N PRO A 106 16.55 7.27 17.51
CA PRO A 106 16.53 8.40 18.44
C PRO A 106 16.02 9.70 17.82
N HIS A 107 16.43 10.01 16.59
CA HIS A 107 15.97 11.20 15.87
C HIS A 107 14.45 11.19 15.61
N LEU A 108 13.88 10.03 15.28
CA LEU A 108 12.42 9.88 15.13
C LEU A 108 11.72 9.95 16.50
N ALA A 109 12.38 9.46 17.54
CA ALA A 109 11.87 9.58 18.91
C ALA A 109 11.75 11.04 19.35
N ASP A 110 12.76 11.87 19.06
CA ASP A 110 12.77 13.31 19.38
C ASP A 110 11.68 14.07 18.60
N ALA A 111 11.30 13.57 17.42
CA ALA A 111 10.22 14.11 16.61
C ALA A 111 8.83 13.53 16.97
N ASP A 112 8.71 12.79 18.06
CA ASP A 112 7.46 12.13 18.53
C ASP A 112 6.80 11.20 17.49
N VAL A 113 7.62 10.51 16.69
CA VAL A 113 7.14 9.57 15.69
C VAL A 113 6.86 8.21 16.33
N THR A 114 5.63 7.70 16.19
CA THR A 114 5.33 6.29 16.42
C THR A 114 5.69 5.50 15.17
N GLY A 115 6.50 4.46 15.30
CA GLY A 115 6.90 3.69 14.14
C GLY A 115 8.02 2.70 14.36
N VAL A 116 8.57 2.26 13.25
CA VAL A 116 9.63 1.25 13.15
C VAL A 116 10.71 1.72 12.19
N VAL A 117 11.96 1.50 12.53
CA VAL A 117 13.10 1.59 11.61
C VAL A 117 13.54 0.17 11.27
N TYR A 118 13.63 -0.13 10.00
CA TYR A 118 14.13 -1.41 9.47
C TYR A 118 15.48 -1.20 8.78
N GLU A 119 16.41 -2.15 8.98
CA GLU A 119 17.52 -2.37 8.05
C GLU A 119 17.01 -3.07 6.78
N ASP A 120 17.38 -2.58 5.61
CA ASP A 120 17.00 -3.18 4.32
C ASP A 120 17.88 -4.41 4.03
N LEU A 121 17.29 -5.58 3.90
CA LEU A 121 18.03 -6.81 3.61
C LEU A 121 18.71 -6.78 2.21
N ASN A 122 18.11 -6.05 1.28
CA ASN A 122 18.55 -6.01 -0.12
C ASN A 122 19.52 -4.85 -0.43
N ASP A 123 19.77 -3.96 0.54
CA ASP A 123 20.73 -2.86 0.41
C ASP A 123 21.57 -2.74 1.70
N PRO A 124 22.89 -3.04 1.65
CA PRO A 124 23.77 -2.97 2.84
C PRO A 124 23.83 -1.58 3.51
N ARG A 125 23.37 -0.54 2.82
CA ARG A 125 23.26 0.82 3.33
C ARG A 125 21.83 1.34 3.28
N GLY A 126 20.86 0.43 3.22
CA GLY A 126 19.44 0.72 3.15
C GLY A 126 18.79 0.72 4.52
N VAL A 127 17.88 1.67 4.73
CA VAL A 127 16.96 1.71 5.87
C VAL A 127 15.56 2.06 5.40
N ALA A 128 14.55 1.64 6.15
CA ALA A 128 13.20 2.14 5.96
C ALA A 128 12.58 2.58 7.28
N VAL A 129 11.69 3.57 7.19
CA VAL A 129 10.86 4.07 8.29
C VAL A 129 9.42 3.74 7.98
N LEU A 130 8.77 2.99 8.86
CA LEU A 130 7.33 2.84 8.91
C LEU A 130 6.80 3.75 10.00
N ALA A 131 5.95 4.71 9.66
CA ALA A 131 5.30 5.60 10.61
C ALA A 131 3.78 5.35 10.64
N LEU A 132 3.18 5.54 11.82
CA LEU A 132 1.77 5.29 12.10
C LEU A 132 1.12 6.53 12.70
N SER A 133 -0.06 6.91 12.23
CA SER A 133 -0.87 7.96 12.84
C SER A 133 -2.36 7.83 12.44
N ARG A 134 -3.26 8.26 13.33
CA ARG A 134 -4.69 8.43 13.02
C ARG A 134 -4.96 9.75 12.30
N ILE A 135 -4.01 10.68 12.33
CA ILE A 135 -4.10 12.04 11.80
C ILE A 135 -3.31 12.13 10.49
N PRO A 136 -3.94 12.29 9.32
CA PRO A 136 -3.23 12.34 8.03
C PRO A 136 -2.22 13.48 7.90
N SER A 137 -2.49 14.65 8.51
CA SER A 137 -1.57 15.79 8.45
C SER A 137 -0.25 15.52 9.17
N PHE A 138 -0.21 14.58 10.13
CA PHE A 138 1.03 14.14 10.80
C PHE A 138 2.13 13.76 9.81
N PHE A 139 1.79 13.10 8.70
CA PHE A 139 2.76 12.67 7.69
C PHE A 139 3.41 13.85 6.95
N LEU A 140 2.76 15.00 6.92
CA LEU A 140 3.27 16.23 6.32
C LEU A 140 3.90 17.17 7.35
N ASP A 141 3.26 17.32 8.51
CA ASP A 141 3.59 18.35 9.49
C ASP A 141 4.69 17.89 10.46
N VAL A 142 4.78 16.57 10.74
CA VAL A 142 5.74 15.98 11.68
C VAL A 142 6.73 15.07 10.97
N LEU A 143 6.24 14.02 10.29
CA LEU A 143 7.12 13.01 9.70
C LEU A 143 8.01 13.58 8.59
N ARG A 144 7.47 14.38 7.67
CA ARG A 144 8.27 14.95 6.56
C ARG A 144 9.43 15.83 7.04
N PRO A 145 9.27 16.78 7.98
CA PRO A 145 10.40 17.53 8.55
C PRO A 145 11.44 16.61 9.20
N ALA A 146 11.01 15.59 9.95
CA ALA A 146 11.92 14.63 10.56
C ALA A 146 12.74 13.86 9.50
N LEU A 147 12.11 13.41 8.43
CA LEU A 147 12.77 12.70 7.32
C LEU A 147 13.60 13.63 6.41
N SER A 148 13.57 14.94 6.61
CA SER A 148 14.35 15.93 5.84
C SER A 148 15.50 16.52 6.65
N SER A 149 15.75 16.05 7.86
CA SER A 149 16.71 16.60 8.80
C SER A 149 17.53 15.52 9.52
N GLY A 150 18.50 15.93 10.34
CA GLY A 150 19.30 15.00 11.13
C GLY A 150 19.99 13.94 10.27
N PRO A 151 19.92 12.65 10.71
CA PRO A 151 20.58 11.56 9.97
C PRO A 151 19.98 11.32 8.58
N PHE A 152 18.76 11.79 8.30
CA PHE A 152 18.13 11.62 7.00
C PHE A 152 18.61 12.62 5.93
N ALA A 153 19.14 13.76 6.33
CA ALA A 153 19.51 14.84 5.40
C ALA A 153 20.51 14.41 4.30
N ALA A 154 21.34 13.39 4.58
CA ALA A 154 22.31 12.84 3.64
C ALA A 154 21.86 11.55 2.95
N LEU A 155 20.66 11.04 3.27
CA LEU A 155 20.17 9.80 2.70
C LEU A 155 19.43 10.04 1.38
N ALA A 156 19.56 9.09 0.44
CA ALA A 156 18.84 9.10 -0.82
C ALA A 156 17.53 8.31 -0.67
N GLN A 157 16.41 8.97 -0.85
CA GLN A 157 15.11 8.29 -0.84
C GLN A 157 15.01 7.30 -2.01
N LYS A 158 14.42 6.13 -1.74
CA LYS A 158 14.07 5.09 -2.70
C LYS A 158 12.55 5.15 -2.97
N PRO A 159 12.09 5.98 -3.92
CA PRO A 159 10.66 6.23 -4.12
C PRO A 159 9.88 4.99 -4.56
N GLU A 160 10.55 3.97 -5.10
CA GLU A 160 9.95 2.68 -5.47
C GLU A 160 9.37 1.93 -4.28
N TYR A 161 9.87 2.16 -3.06
CA TYR A 161 9.38 1.56 -1.82
C TYR A 161 8.51 2.51 -0.99
N THR A 162 8.14 3.67 -1.52
CA THR A 162 7.17 4.53 -0.82
C THR A 162 5.79 3.89 -0.87
N MET A 163 5.21 3.61 0.31
CA MET A 163 3.90 2.98 0.45
C MET A 163 3.08 3.76 1.46
N PHE A 164 1.81 4.05 1.14
CA PHE A 164 0.90 4.74 2.05
C PHE A 164 -0.49 4.14 1.95
N GLY A 165 -1.11 3.86 3.08
CA GLY A 165 -2.47 3.33 3.11
C GLY A 165 -3.12 3.50 4.47
N ARG A 166 -4.38 3.08 4.56
CA ARG A 166 -5.20 3.14 5.77
C ARG A 166 -5.77 1.77 6.12
N THR A 167 -5.99 1.53 7.40
CA THR A 167 -6.74 0.36 7.86
C THR A 167 -8.18 0.41 7.37
N TYR A 168 -8.80 -0.74 7.26
CA TYR A 168 -10.19 -0.90 6.85
C TYR A 168 -10.80 -2.16 7.48
N ALA A 169 -12.13 -2.21 7.53
CA ALA A 169 -12.89 -3.35 8.01
C ALA A 169 -13.63 -4.05 6.86
N LEU A 170 -13.98 -5.33 7.06
CA LEU A 170 -14.73 -6.14 6.11
C LEU A 170 -16.23 -6.21 6.46
N GLY A 171 -16.64 -5.65 7.62
CA GLY A 171 -18.01 -5.53 8.05
C GLY A 171 -18.51 -6.63 9.01
N TYR A 172 -17.64 -7.57 9.40
CA TYR A 172 -18.00 -8.67 10.30
C TYR A 172 -17.06 -8.83 11.50
N GLU A 173 -16.15 -7.89 11.70
CA GLU A 173 -15.17 -7.92 12.79
C GLU A 173 -15.86 -7.88 14.15
N PRO A 174 -15.54 -8.79 15.09
CA PRO A 174 -16.15 -8.82 16.41
C PRO A 174 -15.72 -7.63 17.28
N ASP A 175 -14.58 -7.05 17.01
CA ASP A 175 -14.06 -5.84 17.64
C ASP A 175 -13.42 -4.94 16.58
N LEU A 176 -14.10 -3.84 16.24
CA LEU A 176 -13.70 -2.94 15.19
C LEU A 176 -12.44 -2.15 15.55
N ASP A 177 -12.34 -1.68 16.79
CA ASP A 177 -11.18 -0.92 17.27
C ASP A 177 -9.92 -1.79 17.31
N GLU A 178 -10.07 -3.06 17.69
CA GLU A 178 -8.98 -4.04 17.65
C GLU A 178 -8.40 -4.17 16.23
N VAL A 179 -9.28 -4.25 15.23
CA VAL A 179 -8.87 -4.45 13.83
C VAL A 179 -8.32 -3.18 13.20
N LEU A 180 -8.92 -2.03 13.48
CA LEU A 180 -8.51 -0.76 12.86
C LEU A 180 -7.25 -0.16 13.51
N PHE A 181 -7.06 -0.34 14.83
CA PHE A 181 -6.05 0.40 15.58
C PHE A 181 -5.09 -0.50 16.35
N HIS A 182 -5.62 -1.37 17.22
CA HIS A 182 -4.80 -2.04 18.24
C HIS A 182 -3.96 -3.17 17.66
N ARG A 183 -4.56 -4.06 16.88
CA ARG A 183 -3.84 -5.19 16.26
C ARG A 183 -2.74 -4.72 15.31
N PRO A 184 -3.00 -3.82 14.32
CA PRO A 184 -1.94 -3.35 13.42
C PRO A 184 -0.78 -2.70 14.17
N THR A 185 -1.07 -1.82 15.13
CA THR A 185 -0.06 -1.14 15.96
C THR A 185 0.78 -2.15 16.75
N ARG A 186 0.12 -3.05 17.48
CA ARG A 186 0.79 -4.07 18.29
C ARG A 186 1.62 -5.02 17.44
N THR A 187 1.17 -5.33 16.23
CA THR A 187 1.89 -6.23 15.32
C THR A 187 3.22 -5.62 14.87
N VAL A 188 3.22 -4.38 14.37
CA VAL A 188 4.46 -3.75 13.88
C VAL A 188 5.41 -3.36 15.01
N LEU A 189 4.90 -3.10 16.22
CA LEU A 189 5.70 -2.69 17.36
C LEU A 189 6.10 -3.86 18.28
N ASN A 190 5.84 -5.11 17.88
CA ASN A 190 6.23 -6.29 18.67
C ASN A 190 7.73 -6.57 18.55
N PRO A 191 8.54 -6.42 19.60
CA PRO A 191 9.97 -6.66 19.52
C PRO A 191 10.34 -8.14 19.28
N ALA A 192 9.40 -9.07 19.54
CA ALA A 192 9.58 -10.49 19.25
C ALA A 192 9.41 -10.83 17.77
N TRP A 193 8.90 -9.91 16.95
CA TRP A 193 8.67 -10.08 15.50
C TRP A 193 9.48 -9.06 14.70
N PRO A 194 10.82 -9.19 14.64
CA PRO A 194 11.66 -8.17 14.03
C PRO A 194 11.65 -8.17 12.50
N TRP A 195 11.23 -9.25 11.85
CA TRP A 195 11.26 -9.34 10.40
C TRP A 195 9.97 -8.81 9.78
N ALA A 196 10.14 -8.09 8.67
CA ALA A 196 9.04 -7.52 7.92
C ALA A 196 9.25 -7.69 6.41
N VAL A 197 8.16 -7.96 5.69
CA VAL A 197 8.06 -7.93 4.23
C VAL A 197 6.90 -7.01 3.88
N TRP A 198 7.18 -5.88 3.22
CA TRP A 198 6.19 -4.90 2.80
C TRP A 198 6.09 -4.87 1.29
N TYR A 199 4.88 -4.88 0.74
CA TYR A 199 4.65 -4.80 -0.69
C TYR A 199 3.28 -4.24 -1.03
N PRO A 200 3.17 -3.44 -2.11
CA PRO A 200 1.89 -3.03 -2.67
C PRO A 200 1.37 -4.10 -3.62
N LEU A 201 0.06 -4.10 -3.84
CA LEU A 201 -0.58 -4.91 -4.87
C LEU A 201 -1.74 -4.15 -5.54
N ARG A 202 -2.01 -4.52 -6.79
CA ARG A 202 -3.17 -4.07 -7.54
C ARG A 202 -3.98 -5.25 -8.04
N ARG A 203 -5.28 -5.24 -7.76
CA ARG A 203 -6.23 -6.17 -8.37
C ARG A 203 -6.57 -5.73 -9.78
N ASN A 204 -6.83 -6.67 -10.67
CA ASN A 204 -7.38 -6.31 -11.96
C ASN A 204 -8.90 -6.09 -11.91
N GLY A 205 -9.42 -5.32 -12.87
CA GLY A 205 -10.83 -4.97 -12.92
C GLY A 205 -11.78 -6.17 -13.07
N ARG A 206 -11.28 -7.33 -13.54
CA ARG A 206 -12.09 -8.54 -13.69
C ARG A 206 -12.57 -9.06 -12.34
N PHE A 207 -11.76 -8.93 -11.28
CA PHE A 207 -12.19 -9.32 -9.94
C PHE A 207 -13.43 -8.55 -9.49
N ALA A 208 -13.46 -7.23 -9.73
CA ALA A 208 -14.59 -6.38 -9.35
C ALA A 208 -15.88 -6.69 -10.14
N GLN A 209 -15.76 -7.32 -11.29
CA GLN A 209 -16.90 -7.72 -12.13
C GLN A 209 -17.48 -9.09 -11.76
N LEU A 210 -16.81 -9.85 -10.90
CA LEU A 210 -17.32 -11.14 -10.43
C LEU A 210 -18.56 -10.96 -9.55
N PRO A 211 -19.49 -11.94 -9.55
CA PRO A 211 -20.57 -12.00 -8.58
C PRO A 211 -20.01 -11.98 -7.14
N PRO A 212 -20.71 -11.36 -6.16
CA PRO A 212 -20.23 -11.26 -4.78
C PRO A 212 -19.94 -12.62 -4.13
N GLU A 213 -20.65 -13.68 -4.50
CA GLU A 213 -20.42 -15.04 -4.02
C GLU A 213 -19.06 -15.58 -4.48
N GLU A 214 -18.74 -15.41 -5.75
CA GLU A 214 -17.44 -15.83 -6.31
C GLU A 214 -16.29 -15.05 -5.68
N GLN A 215 -16.45 -13.73 -5.52
CA GLN A 215 -15.45 -12.92 -4.80
C GLN A 215 -15.21 -13.47 -3.40
N ARG A 216 -16.28 -13.84 -2.67
CA ARG A 216 -16.14 -14.40 -1.31
C ARG A 216 -15.38 -15.72 -1.29
N VAL A 217 -15.66 -16.63 -2.22
CA VAL A 217 -14.97 -17.93 -2.32
C VAL A 217 -13.48 -17.72 -2.57
N ILE A 218 -13.12 -16.86 -3.53
CA ILE A 218 -11.73 -16.53 -3.88
C ILE A 218 -10.99 -15.89 -2.70
N LEU A 219 -11.66 -14.96 -2.00
CA LEU A 219 -11.08 -14.30 -0.82
C LEU A 219 -10.97 -15.25 0.37
N ALA A 220 -11.90 -16.20 0.53
CA ALA A 220 -11.84 -17.20 1.60
C ALA A 220 -10.67 -18.18 1.42
N GLU A 221 -10.39 -18.63 0.17
CA GLU A 221 -9.20 -19.45 -0.14
C GLU A 221 -7.93 -18.74 0.30
N HIS A 222 -7.78 -17.48 -0.10
CA HIS A 222 -6.62 -16.67 0.23
C HIS A 222 -6.53 -16.38 1.74
N GLY A 223 -7.66 -16.03 2.37
CA GLY A 223 -7.75 -15.72 3.79
C GLY A 223 -7.42 -16.92 4.69
N ALA A 224 -7.81 -18.14 4.29
CA ALA A 224 -7.52 -19.36 5.04
C ALA A 224 -6.02 -19.60 5.22
N ILE A 225 -5.21 -19.30 4.20
CA ILE A 225 -3.74 -19.39 4.29
C ILE A 225 -3.23 -18.39 5.33
N GLY A 226 -3.62 -17.11 5.24
CA GLY A 226 -3.21 -16.08 6.21
C GLY A 226 -3.58 -16.44 7.65
N MET A 227 -4.81 -16.94 7.86
CA MET A 227 -5.28 -17.38 9.17
C MET A 227 -4.44 -18.56 9.71
N SER A 228 -4.06 -19.54 8.89
CA SER A 228 -3.26 -20.69 9.33
C SER A 228 -1.86 -20.26 9.77
N PHE A 229 -1.22 -19.35 9.04
CA PHE A 229 0.10 -18.83 9.42
C PHE A 229 0.02 -17.96 10.68
N GLY A 230 -1.01 -17.13 10.82
CA GLY A 230 -1.23 -16.32 12.02
C GLY A 230 -1.51 -17.17 13.27
N ALA A 231 -2.36 -18.20 13.16
CA ALA A 231 -2.67 -19.11 14.26
C ALA A 231 -1.46 -19.92 14.73
N ALA A 232 -0.52 -20.22 13.81
CA ALA A 232 0.73 -20.90 14.13
C ALA A 232 1.85 -19.96 14.60
N ASP A 233 1.59 -18.67 14.79
CA ASP A 233 2.58 -17.61 15.16
C ASP A 233 3.77 -17.53 14.18
N LEU A 234 3.53 -17.84 12.89
CA LEU A 234 4.55 -17.87 11.85
C LEU A 234 4.63 -16.57 11.05
N ALA A 235 3.48 -15.96 10.74
CA ALA A 235 3.39 -14.70 10.02
C ALA A 235 2.10 -13.95 10.38
N HIS A 236 2.21 -12.67 10.64
CA HIS A 236 1.10 -11.78 10.98
C HIS A 236 0.94 -10.73 9.90
N ASP A 237 -0.25 -10.66 9.31
CA ASP A 237 -0.54 -9.74 8.22
C ASP A 237 -1.09 -8.40 8.69
N ILE A 238 -0.67 -7.35 7.99
CA ILE A 238 -1.26 -6.02 8.03
C ILE A 238 -1.74 -5.70 6.63
N ARG A 239 -2.98 -5.26 6.51
CA ARG A 239 -3.59 -4.91 5.22
C ARG A 239 -4.07 -3.48 5.27
N LEU A 240 -3.58 -2.66 4.36
CA LEU A 240 -3.95 -1.26 4.21
C LEU A 240 -4.61 -1.05 2.85
N ALA A 241 -5.75 -0.38 2.82
CA ALA A 241 -6.33 0.09 1.58
C ALA A 241 -5.62 1.38 1.15
N CYS A 242 -5.23 1.47 -0.12
CA CYS A 242 -4.51 2.63 -0.65
C CYS A 242 -5.12 3.21 -1.93
N HIS A 243 -6.37 2.89 -2.24
CA HIS A 243 -7.11 3.43 -3.38
C HIS A 243 -7.05 4.96 -3.42
N GLY A 244 -6.48 5.54 -4.49
CA GLY A 244 -6.31 6.97 -4.65
C GLY A 244 -5.28 7.62 -3.71
N LEU A 245 -4.58 6.84 -2.88
CA LEU A 245 -3.51 7.29 -1.98
C LEU A 245 -2.12 6.90 -2.47
N ASP A 246 -2.01 5.86 -3.26
CA ASP A 246 -0.75 5.36 -3.82
C ASP A 246 -0.46 6.01 -5.18
N ALA A 247 0.70 6.65 -5.31
CA ALA A 247 1.12 7.32 -6.54
C ALA A 247 1.27 6.39 -7.75
N ARG A 248 1.31 5.06 -7.54
CA ARG A 248 1.41 4.03 -8.57
C ARG A 248 0.10 3.29 -8.80
N ASP A 249 -1.00 3.81 -8.25
CA ASP A 249 -2.35 3.28 -8.42
C ASP A 249 -2.47 1.81 -7.97
N ASN A 250 -1.89 1.50 -6.80
CA ASN A 250 -2.13 0.22 -6.14
C ASN A 250 -3.40 0.29 -5.27
N ASP A 251 -4.04 -0.86 -5.05
CA ASP A 251 -5.25 -0.94 -4.24
C ASP A 251 -4.96 -1.19 -2.76
N PHE A 252 -3.88 -1.96 -2.50
CA PHE A 252 -3.52 -2.37 -1.15
C PHE A 252 -2.01 -2.35 -0.93
N VAL A 253 -1.64 -2.10 0.32
CA VAL A 253 -0.32 -2.40 0.87
C VAL A 253 -0.45 -3.52 1.88
N VAL A 254 0.41 -4.52 1.78
CA VAL A 254 0.49 -5.65 2.71
C VAL A 254 1.80 -5.60 3.45
N GLY A 255 1.75 -5.74 4.77
CA GLY A 255 2.90 -6.02 5.64
C GLY A 255 2.78 -7.43 6.20
N LEU A 256 3.83 -8.22 6.09
CA LEU A 256 3.97 -9.52 6.75
C LEU A 256 5.04 -9.38 7.81
N ILE A 257 4.69 -9.65 9.07
CA ILE A 257 5.54 -9.43 10.23
C ILE A 257 5.72 -10.75 10.97
N GLY A 258 6.93 -11.07 11.43
CA GLY A 258 7.15 -12.32 12.14
C GLY A 258 8.52 -12.45 12.79
N LYS A 259 8.73 -13.58 13.51
CA LYS A 259 9.98 -13.92 14.18
C LYS A 259 11.10 -14.23 13.19
N ASP A 260 10.74 -14.94 12.12
CA ASP A 260 11.68 -15.52 11.16
C ASP A 260 11.28 -15.14 9.74
N LEU A 261 12.28 -14.92 8.89
CA LEU A 261 12.06 -14.51 7.50
C LEU A 261 11.48 -15.64 6.63
N HIS A 262 11.88 -16.90 6.88
CA HIS A 262 11.42 -18.03 6.06
C HIS A 262 9.89 -18.20 6.06
N PRO A 263 9.17 -18.15 7.20
CA PRO A 263 7.71 -18.21 7.18
C PRO A 263 7.06 -17.06 6.40
N LEU A 264 7.63 -15.84 6.44
CA LEU A 264 7.13 -14.70 5.66
C LEU A 264 7.26 -14.95 4.15
N SER A 265 8.37 -15.56 3.71
CA SER A 265 8.54 -15.98 2.33
C SER A 265 7.59 -17.14 1.95
N ALA A 266 7.41 -18.10 2.86
CA ALA A 266 6.56 -19.27 2.63
C ALA A 266 5.07 -18.86 2.47
N VAL A 267 4.56 -17.90 3.25
CA VAL A 267 3.19 -17.42 3.07
C VAL A 267 3.02 -16.74 1.71
N VAL A 268 3.96 -15.92 1.25
CA VAL A 268 3.90 -15.32 -0.10
C VAL A 268 3.89 -16.40 -1.18
N GLN A 269 4.74 -17.45 -1.03
CA GLN A 269 4.78 -18.58 -1.95
C GLN A 269 3.44 -19.33 -1.99
N ALA A 270 2.82 -19.58 -0.83
CA ALA A 270 1.51 -20.21 -0.74
C ALA A 270 0.42 -19.36 -1.38
N MET A 271 0.38 -18.05 -1.06
CA MET A 271 -0.57 -17.08 -1.59
C MET A 271 -0.54 -16.99 -3.13
N ARG A 272 0.65 -17.13 -3.76
CA ARG A 272 0.78 -17.09 -5.22
C ARG A 272 0.04 -18.19 -5.96
N LYS A 273 -0.34 -19.27 -5.27
CA LYS A 273 -1.09 -20.40 -5.84
C LYS A 273 -2.61 -20.17 -5.78
N THR A 274 -3.09 -19.21 -5.00
CA THR A 274 -4.53 -18.91 -4.87
C THR A 274 -5.07 -18.25 -6.14
N GLN A 275 -6.36 -18.42 -6.39
CA GLN A 275 -7.03 -17.79 -7.53
C GLN A 275 -6.90 -16.26 -7.49
N GLN A 276 -7.03 -15.64 -6.30
CA GLN A 276 -6.85 -14.20 -6.16
C GLN A 276 -5.52 -13.75 -6.74
N THR A 277 -4.42 -14.37 -6.35
CA THR A 277 -3.07 -13.93 -6.73
C THR A 277 -2.71 -14.32 -8.15
N SER A 278 -3.08 -15.52 -8.59
CA SER A 278 -2.69 -16.05 -9.90
C SER A 278 -3.51 -15.48 -11.06
N LEU A 279 -4.79 -15.10 -10.84
CA LEU A 279 -5.71 -14.71 -11.90
C LEU A 279 -6.15 -13.25 -11.82
N TYR A 280 -6.15 -12.65 -10.61
CA TYR A 280 -6.78 -11.37 -10.36
C TYR A 280 -5.85 -10.29 -9.80
N LEU A 281 -4.54 -10.45 -9.92
CA LEU A 281 -3.57 -9.38 -9.66
C LEU A 281 -2.92 -8.93 -10.97
N ASP A 282 -2.89 -7.61 -11.19
CA ASP A 282 -2.11 -6.97 -12.25
C ASP A 282 -0.69 -6.67 -11.78
N ARG A 283 -0.52 -6.42 -10.48
CA ARG A 283 0.77 -6.06 -9.89
C ARG A 283 0.91 -6.63 -8.49
N LEU A 284 2.13 -7.06 -8.18
CA LEU A 284 2.55 -7.51 -6.85
C LEU A 284 4.00 -7.07 -6.60
N GLY A 285 4.21 -6.16 -5.66
CA GLY A 285 5.53 -5.57 -5.37
C GLY A 285 5.74 -4.19 -6.03
N PRO A 286 6.93 -3.56 -5.84
CA PRO A 286 8.17 -4.16 -5.32
C PRO A 286 8.07 -4.58 -3.85
N PHE A 287 8.96 -5.50 -3.46
CA PHE A 287 9.05 -6.02 -2.11
C PHE A 287 10.16 -5.31 -1.33
N PHE A 288 9.82 -4.66 -0.24
CA PHE A 288 10.78 -4.25 0.78
C PHE A 288 10.89 -5.38 1.81
N VAL A 289 12.11 -5.78 2.15
CA VAL A 289 12.39 -6.79 3.17
C VAL A 289 13.35 -6.20 4.17
N GLY A 290 12.99 -6.22 5.46
CA GLY A 290 13.85 -5.62 6.48
C GLY A 290 13.72 -6.24 7.86
N ARG A 291 14.68 -5.90 8.71
CA ARG A 291 14.72 -6.27 10.12
C ARG A 291 14.66 -5.01 10.99
N ALA A 292 13.72 -4.97 11.93
CA ALA A 292 13.55 -3.86 12.86
C ALA A 292 14.80 -3.67 13.75
N VAL A 293 15.30 -2.44 13.79
CA VAL A 293 16.40 -2.00 14.68
C VAL A 293 15.93 -0.97 15.70
N TRP A 294 14.75 -0.41 15.50
CA TRP A 294 14.08 0.47 16.42
C TRP A 294 12.56 0.35 16.26
N GLN A 295 11.86 0.35 17.39
CA GLN A 295 10.40 0.34 17.45
C GLN A 295 9.97 1.20 18.64
N ALA A 296 9.08 2.17 18.42
CA ALA A 296 8.56 2.99 19.51
C ALA A 296 7.10 3.37 19.28
N ARG A 297 6.32 3.35 20.35
CA ARG A 297 5.00 3.94 20.46
C ARG A 297 5.11 5.25 21.24
N ARG A 298 4.44 6.28 20.74
CA ARG A 298 4.24 7.54 21.42
C ARG A 298 2.80 7.71 21.85
N ASP A 299 2.54 8.64 22.76
CA ASP A 299 1.21 8.84 23.34
C ASP A 299 0.20 9.47 22.38
N SER A 300 0.68 9.97 21.23
CA SER A 300 -0.12 10.61 20.17
C SER A 300 -0.90 9.65 19.23
N LEU A 301 -0.93 8.35 19.52
CA LEU A 301 -1.68 7.36 18.72
C LEU A 301 -3.08 7.10 19.25
#